data_2961a2c5fbac7504bd3dbe26534c6ea2
#
_entry.id   2961a2c5fbac7504bd3dbe26534c6ea2
#
_cell.length_a   1.000
_cell.length_b   1.000
_cell.length_c   1.000
_cell.angle_alpha   90.00
_cell.angle_beta   90.00
_cell.angle_gamma   90.00
#
_symmetry.space_group_name_H-M   'P 1'
#
loop_
_entity.id
_entity.type
_entity.pdbx_description
1 polymer ?
#
loop_
_entity_poly.entity_id
_entity_poly.type
_entity_poly.pdbx_seq_one_letter_code
_entity_poly.pdbx_strand_id
1 'polypeptide(L)'
;IVISDTMVAIMAGLAVIPAAVANGIAKGMAVSEIKLGGPNLLFATLQDVFHDMGTIGGIFGLIFYALVLIAAISSAISLIEAVSVTFIDHASAKGHERDRNKVLAVVCLAITLLACLVAVDGLGSNGIAPKDLFHINSKADWCADWLDFMDMLSEGIAMPLGALLMSIMVGWEIKPKSLYGEIDSGYNGHIHGYYTFCIKYLCPVIMFFILLVQISTFFGLGWFN
;
A
#
# COMPACT_ATOMS: atom_id res chain seq x y z
N ILE A 1 -17.38 -4.96 3.13
CA ILE A 1 -15.91 -4.99 3.06
C ILE A 1 -15.36 -3.69 3.64
N VAL A 2 -15.60 -2.52 3.04
CA VAL A 2 -15.01 -1.22 3.46
C VAL A 2 -15.24 -0.90 4.94
N ILE A 3 -16.47 -1.05 5.44
CA ILE A 3 -16.79 -0.76 6.86
C ILE A 3 -16.02 -1.70 7.80
N SER A 4 -15.97 -3.01 7.49
CA SER A 4 -15.25 -3.99 8.31
C SER A 4 -13.76 -3.71 8.30
N ASP A 5 -13.18 -3.38 7.16
CA ASP A 5 -11.77 -3.03 7.00
C ASP A 5 -11.41 -1.79 7.83
N THR A 6 -12.20 -0.73 7.70
CA THR A 6 -12.02 0.51 8.49
C THR A 6 -12.12 0.26 9.99
N MET A 7 -13.09 -0.55 10.43
CA MET A 7 -13.22 -0.89 11.87
C MET A 7 -12.00 -1.65 12.38
N VAL A 8 -11.53 -2.65 11.63
CA VAL A 8 -10.33 -3.43 12.00
C VAL A 8 -9.09 -2.53 12.03
N ALA A 9 -8.92 -1.65 11.05
CA ALA A 9 -7.80 -0.71 11.00
C ALA A 9 -7.79 0.25 12.21
N ILE A 10 -8.96 0.81 12.57
CA ILE A 10 -9.09 1.67 13.77
C ILE A 10 -8.79 0.89 15.04
N MET A 11 -9.33 -0.33 15.21
CA MET A 11 -9.05 -1.15 16.37
C MET A 11 -7.57 -1.53 16.49
N ALA A 12 -6.93 -1.89 15.38
CA ALA A 12 -5.50 -2.17 15.33
C ALA A 12 -4.67 -0.95 15.71
N GLY A 13 -4.99 0.23 15.16
CA GLY A 13 -4.32 1.48 15.50
C GLY A 13 -4.46 1.83 16.99
N LEU A 14 -5.66 1.71 17.55
CA LEU A 14 -5.93 1.95 18.97
C LEU A 14 -5.20 0.95 19.91
N ALA A 15 -4.90 -0.24 19.45
CA ALA A 15 -4.14 -1.22 20.24
C ALA A 15 -2.62 -0.99 20.11
N VAL A 16 -2.13 -0.82 18.88
CA VAL A 16 -0.69 -0.80 18.57
C VAL A 16 -0.04 0.54 18.91
N ILE A 17 -0.66 1.66 18.55
CA ILE A 17 -0.05 2.99 18.73
C ILE A 17 0.18 3.32 20.21
N PRO A 18 -0.81 3.17 21.13
CA PRO A 18 -0.57 3.43 22.54
C PRO A 18 0.47 2.49 23.15
N ALA A 19 0.50 1.22 22.74
CA ALA A 19 1.49 0.26 23.24
C ALA A 19 2.91 0.65 22.79
N ALA A 20 3.09 1.06 21.54
CA ALA A 20 4.37 1.55 21.01
C ALA A 20 4.83 2.82 21.72
N VAL A 21 3.94 3.78 21.93
CA VAL A 21 4.26 5.03 22.66
C VAL A 21 4.64 4.74 24.11
N ALA A 22 3.88 3.90 24.82
CA ALA A 22 4.18 3.53 26.20
C ALA A 22 5.56 2.86 26.32
N ASN A 23 5.87 1.93 25.41
CA ASN A 23 7.18 1.27 25.38
C ASN A 23 8.32 2.27 25.08
N GLY A 24 8.14 3.18 24.12
CA GLY A 24 9.13 4.20 23.79
C GLY A 24 9.40 5.17 24.95
N ILE A 25 8.35 5.61 25.65
CA ILE A 25 8.49 6.47 26.84
C ILE A 25 9.18 5.71 27.98
N ALA A 26 8.85 4.43 28.19
CA ALA A 26 9.52 3.59 29.18
C ALA A 26 11.02 3.43 28.92
N LYS A 27 11.44 3.46 27.66
CA LYS A 27 12.84 3.48 27.22
C LYS A 27 13.50 4.86 27.24
N GLY A 28 12.78 5.90 27.69
CA GLY A 28 13.28 7.27 27.80
C GLY A 28 13.34 8.07 26.49
N MET A 29 12.66 7.58 25.44
CA MET A 29 12.58 8.27 24.14
C MET A 29 11.54 9.40 24.20
N ALA A 30 11.83 10.52 23.52
CA ALA A 30 10.81 11.55 23.32
C ALA A 30 9.71 11.04 22.35
N VAL A 31 8.47 11.45 22.61
CA VAL A 31 7.32 11.01 21.75
C VAL A 31 7.55 11.32 20.26
N SER A 32 8.24 12.43 19.97
CA SER A 32 8.61 12.85 18.62
C SER A 32 9.66 11.96 17.93
N GLU A 33 10.38 11.14 18.69
CA GLU A 33 11.42 10.24 18.18
C GLU A 33 10.91 8.83 17.94
N ILE A 34 9.70 8.52 18.44
CA ILE A 34 9.10 7.20 18.29
C ILE A 34 8.53 7.07 16.88
N LYS A 35 9.10 6.17 16.08
CA LYS A 35 8.58 5.85 14.75
C LYS A 35 7.30 5.02 14.87
N LEU A 36 6.15 5.63 14.57
CA LEU A 36 4.82 5.03 14.66
C LEU A 36 4.32 4.48 13.33
N GLY A 37 5.20 4.15 12.41
CA GLY A 37 4.84 3.61 11.11
C GLY A 37 5.93 2.75 10.48
N GLY A 38 5.59 2.13 9.35
CA GLY A 38 6.50 1.31 8.57
C GLY A 38 6.86 -0.04 9.21
N PRO A 39 7.78 -0.79 8.59
CA PRO A 39 8.22 -2.10 9.06
C PRO A 39 8.82 -2.06 10.47
N ASN A 40 9.41 -0.94 10.85
CA ASN A 40 10.04 -0.76 12.15
C ASN A 40 9.04 -0.86 13.32
N LEU A 41 7.82 -0.33 13.15
CA LEU A 41 6.76 -0.49 14.14
C LEU A 41 6.38 -1.96 14.31
N LEU A 42 6.22 -2.68 13.21
CA LEU A 42 5.73 -4.06 13.21
C LEU A 42 6.80 -5.05 13.72
N PHE A 43 8.04 -4.91 13.29
CA PHE A 43 9.09 -5.91 13.55
C PHE A 43 10.04 -5.54 14.69
N ALA A 44 10.19 -4.28 15.03
CA ALA A 44 11.03 -3.86 16.15
C ALA A 44 10.18 -3.47 17.37
N THR A 45 9.33 -2.45 17.22
CA THR A 45 8.59 -1.90 18.39
C THR A 45 7.60 -2.91 19.00
N LEU A 46 6.83 -3.63 18.17
CA LEU A 46 5.91 -4.65 18.68
C LEU A 46 6.63 -5.86 19.28
N GLN A 47 7.80 -6.22 18.74
CA GLN A 47 8.61 -7.28 19.31
C GLN A 47 9.08 -6.92 20.74
N ASP A 48 9.48 -5.68 20.96
CA ASP A 48 9.84 -5.17 22.28
C ASP A 48 8.64 -5.21 23.23
N VAL A 49 7.45 -4.78 22.77
CA VAL A 49 6.21 -4.86 23.57
C VAL A 49 5.91 -6.30 24.00
N PHE A 50 6.02 -7.27 23.08
CA PHE A 50 5.82 -8.68 23.43
C PHE A 50 6.89 -9.20 24.37
N HIS A 51 8.14 -8.75 24.25
CA HIS A 51 9.22 -9.11 25.15
C HIS A 51 8.93 -8.63 26.60
N ASP A 52 8.46 -7.39 26.74
CA ASP A 52 8.15 -6.79 28.04
C ASP A 52 6.95 -7.44 28.73
N MET A 53 6.06 -8.09 27.97
CA MET A 53 4.96 -8.92 28.51
C MET A 53 5.43 -10.27 29.11
N GLY A 54 6.72 -10.60 29.02
CA GLY A 54 7.29 -11.84 29.57
C GLY A 54 6.85 -13.11 28.83
N THR A 55 6.66 -14.21 29.55
CA THR A 55 6.35 -15.53 28.93
C THR A 55 5.05 -15.53 28.12
N ILE A 56 4.04 -14.77 28.56
CA ILE A 56 2.75 -14.66 27.86
C ILE A 56 2.96 -13.91 26.56
N GLY A 57 3.78 -12.88 26.55
CA GLY A 57 4.11 -12.10 25.36
C GLY A 57 4.77 -12.93 24.25
N GLY A 58 5.60 -13.92 24.62
CA GLY A 58 6.18 -14.84 23.63
C GLY A 58 5.14 -15.66 22.86
N ILE A 59 4.08 -16.13 23.55
CA ILE A 59 2.97 -16.86 22.90
C ILE A 59 2.16 -15.93 21.99
N PHE A 60 1.80 -14.75 22.50
CA PHE A 60 1.08 -13.74 21.70
C PHE A 60 1.89 -13.30 20.47
N GLY A 61 3.19 -13.06 20.64
CA GLY A 61 4.09 -12.72 19.54
C GLY A 61 4.15 -13.80 18.46
N LEU A 62 4.27 -15.07 18.88
CA LEU A 62 4.29 -16.20 17.93
C LEU A 62 2.99 -16.26 17.12
N ILE A 63 1.83 -16.17 17.76
CA ILE A 63 0.52 -16.18 17.10
C ILE A 63 0.40 -14.97 16.16
N PHE A 64 0.77 -13.79 16.63
CA PHE A 64 0.72 -12.56 15.86
C PHE A 64 1.55 -12.65 14.57
N TYR A 65 2.83 -13.04 14.67
CA TYR A 65 3.70 -13.14 13.49
C TYR A 65 3.30 -14.30 12.56
N ALA A 66 2.74 -15.39 13.08
CA ALA A 66 2.17 -16.45 12.24
C ALA A 66 0.97 -15.92 11.43
N LEU A 67 0.07 -15.14 12.05
CA LEU A 67 -1.05 -14.50 11.35
C LEU A 67 -0.57 -13.47 10.31
N VAL A 68 0.42 -12.65 10.63
CA VAL A 68 1.04 -11.70 9.69
C VAL A 68 1.63 -12.43 8.50
N LEU A 69 2.32 -13.54 8.71
CA LEU A 69 2.90 -14.36 7.62
C LEU A 69 1.81 -14.92 6.71
N ILE A 70 0.74 -15.50 7.27
CA ILE A 70 -0.39 -16.03 6.49
C ILE A 70 -1.08 -14.91 5.70
N ALA A 71 -1.30 -13.75 6.31
CA ALA A 71 -1.89 -12.59 5.66
C ALA A 71 -1.00 -12.08 4.50
N ALA A 72 0.32 -11.99 4.71
CA ALA A 72 1.27 -11.59 3.69
C ALA A 72 1.29 -12.54 2.49
N ILE A 73 1.29 -13.86 2.74
CA ILE A 73 1.26 -14.86 1.67
C ILE A 73 -0.04 -14.78 0.87
N SER A 74 -1.20 -14.67 1.54
CA SER A 74 -2.50 -14.58 0.86
C SER A 74 -2.60 -13.31 0.00
N SER A 75 -2.11 -12.18 0.49
CA SER A 75 -2.06 -10.92 -0.26
C SER A 75 -1.11 -11.01 -1.46
N ALA A 76 0.07 -11.60 -1.28
CA ALA A 76 1.03 -11.79 -2.35
C ALA A 76 0.46 -12.65 -3.50
N ILE A 77 -0.23 -13.75 -3.16
CA ILE A 77 -0.88 -14.62 -4.16
C ILE A 77 -1.91 -13.81 -4.97
N SER A 78 -2.75 -13.03 -4.30
CA SER A 78 -3.79 -12.22 -4.96
C SER A 78 -3.20 -11.15 -5.88
N LEU A 79 -2.12 -10.47 -5.46
CA LEU A 79 -1.43 -9.46 -6.28
C LEU A 79 -0.76 -10.09 -7.51
N ILE A 80 -0.08 -11.23 -7.36
CA ILE A 80 0.55 -11.95 -8.46
C ILE A 80 -0.51 -12.39 -9.49
N GLU A 81 -1.64 -12.90 -9.03
CA GLU A 81 -2.75 -13.29 -9.89
C GLU A 81 -3.32 -12.09 -10.65
N ALA A 82 -3.60 -10.98 -9.98
CA ALA A 82 -4.12 -9.77 -10.61
C ALA A 82 -3.20 -9.25 -11.73
N VAL A 83 -1.90 -9.19 -11.49
CA VAL A 83 -0.90 -8.82 -12.50
C VAL A 83 -0.88 -9.82 -13.66
N SER A 84 -0.86 -11.12 -13.34
CA SER A 84 -0.78 -12.18 -14.36
C SER A 84 -2.01 -12.20 -15.28
N VAL A 85 -3.21 -12.03 -14.72
CA VAL A 85 -4.46 -11.96 -15.48
C VAL A 85 -4.45 -10.79 -16.46
N THR A 86 -3.96 -9.63 -16.04
CA THR A 86 -3.84 -8.46 -16.92
C THR A 86 -3.01 -8.75 -18.17
N PHE A 87 -1.88 -9.46 -18.05
CA PHE A 87 -1.05 -9.85 -19.19
C PHE A 87 -1.70 -10.91 -20.08
N ILE A 88 -2.45 -11.85 -19.50
CA ILE A 88 -3.16 -12.91 -20.22
C ILE A 88 -4.30 -12.29 -21.02
N ASP A 89 -5.13 -11.47 -20.42
CA ASP A 89 -6.28 -10.81 -21.06
C ASP A 89 -5.83 -9.91 -22.21
N HIS A 90 -4.76 -9.12 -22.00
CA HIS A 90 -4.20 -8.30 -23.05
C HIS A 90 -3.69 -9.11 -24.25
N ALA A 91 -3.09 -10.27 -24.00
CA ALA A 91 -2.63 -11.15 -25.06
C ALA A 91 -3.82 -11.82 -25.80
N SER A 92 -4.84 -12.27 -25.06
CA SER A 92 -6.07 -12.84 -25.63
C SER A 92 -6.82 -11.85 -26.49
N ALA A 93 -6.91 -10.59 -26.08
CA ALA A 93 -7.51 -9.51 -26.86
C ALA A 93 -6.80 -9.28 -28.21
N LYS A 94 -5.51 -9.64 -28.32
CA LYS A 94 -4.73 -9.60 -29.55
C LYS A 94 -4.73 -10.92 -30.35
N GLY A 95 -5.54 -11.90 -29.95
CA GLY A 95 -5.62 -13.21 -30.60
C GLY A 95 -4.44 -14.13 -30.32
N HIS A 96 -3.67 -13.87 -29.27
CA HIS A 96 -2.56 -14.71 -28.84
C HIS A 96 -2.90 -15.41 -27.52
N GLU A 97 -3.09 -16.71 -27.55
CA GLU A 97 -3.22 -17.50 -26.32
C GLU A 97 -1.85 -17.62 -25.63
N ARG A 98 -1.73 -17.14 -24.42
CA ARG A 98 -0.55 -17.30 -23.57
C ARG A 98 -0.79 -18.35 -22.50
N ASP A 99 0.21 -19.19 -22.31
CA ASP A 99 0.24 -20.19 -21.26
C ASP A 99 0.25 -19.51 -19.89
N ARG A 100 -0.83 -19.66 -19.10
CA ARG A 100 -0.98 -19.02 -17.77
C ARG A 100 0.23 -19.31 -16.88
N ASN A 101 0.70 -20.55 -16.88
CA ASN A 101 1.82 -20.95 -16.02
C ASN A 101 3.13 -20.24 -16.39
N LYS A 102 3.37 -19.99 -17.68
CA LYS A 102 4.55 -19.26 -18.13
C LYS A 102 4.49 -17.79 -17.75
N VAL A 103 3.33 -17.15 -17.91
CA VAL A 103 3.12 -15.76 -17.49
C VAL A 103 3.32 -15.63 -15.98
N LEU A 104 2.71 -16.53 -15.20
CA LEU A 104 2.85 -16.57 -13.75
C LEU A 104 4.32 -16.73 -13.31
N ALA A 105 5.05 -17.66 -13.94
CA ALA A 105 6.47 -17.88 -13.65
C ALA A 105 7.33 -16.63 -13.93
N VAL A 106 7.09 -15.94 -15.04
CA VAL A 106 7.81 -14.70 -15.39
C VAL A 106 7.50 -13.59 -14.39
N VAL A 107 6.23 -13.40 -14.04
CA VAL A 107 5.80 -12.39 -13.05
C VAL A 107 6.41 -12.70 -11.67
N CYS A 108 6.34 -13.97 -11.21
CA CYS A 108 6.96 -14.39 -9.96
C CYS A 108 8.47 -14.14 -9.97
N LEU A 109 9.16 -14.47 -11.07
CA LEU A 109 10.60 -14.23 -11.18
C LEU A 109 10.94 -12.74 -11.08
N ALA A 110 10.20 -11.88 -11.78
CA ALA A 110 10.41 -10.44 -11.75
C ALA A 110 10.20 -9.87 -10.33
N ILE A 111 9.10 -10.27 -9.66
CA ILE A 111 8.81 -9.84 -8.29
C ILE A 111 9.89 -10.34 -7.33
N THR A 112 10.35 -11.60 -7.48
CA THR A 112 11.41 -12.16 -6.63
C THR A 112 12.73 -11.40 -6.79
N LEU A 113 13.10 -11.01 -8.01
CA LEU A 113 14.30 -10.20 -8.24
C LEU A 113 14.20 -8.82 -7.56
N LEU A 114 13.06 -8.16 -7.65
CA LEU A 114 12.83 -6.89 -6.94
C LEU A 114 12.84 -7.08 -5.42
N ALA A 115 12.23 -8.14 -4.91
CA ALA A 115 12.26 -8.47 -3.49
C ALA A 115 13.68 -8.78 -2.99
N CYS A 116 14.50 -9.45 -3.79
CA CYS A 116 15.93 -9.68 -3.47
C CYS A 116 16.69 -8.34 -3.40
N LEU A 117 16.43 -7.39 -4.28
CA LEU A 117 17.04 -6.05 -4.22
C LEU A 117 16.72 -5.36 -2.89
N VAL A 118 15.45 -5.35 -2.49
CA VAL A 118 15.00 -4.78 -1.21
C VAL A 118 15.64 -5.50 -0.02
N ALA A 119 15.72 -6.85 -0.07
CA ALA A 119 16.32 -7.64 0.99
C ALA A 119 17.82 -7.39 1.14
N VAL A 120 18.55 -7.25 0.02
CA VAL A 120 20.00 -6.96 0.03
C VAL A 120 20.29 -5.56 0.52
N ASP A 121 19.41 -4.59 0.27
CA ASP A 121 19.52 -3.23 0.80
C ASP A 121 19.49 -3.18 2.33
N GLY A 122 18.75 -4.10 2.97
CA GLY A 122 18.67 -4.20 4.42
C GLY A 122 18.18 -2.91 5.09
N LEU A 123 17.12 -2.31 4.56
CA LEU A 123 16.55 -1.02 5.03
C LEU A 123 17.60 0.11 5.03
N GLY A 124 18.34 0.22 3.93
CA GLY A 124 19.33 1.27 3.73
C GLY A 124 20.65 1.10 4.48
N SER A 125 20.87 -0.06 5.13
CA SER A 125 22.09 -0.30 5.93
C SER A 125 23.31 -0.69 5.09
N ASN A 126 23.10 -1.24 3.89
CA ASN A 126 24.17 -1.80 3.06
C ASN A 126 24.75 -0.84 1.99
N GLY A 127 24.34 0.43 2.00
CA GLY A 127 24.91 1.46 1.12
C GLY A 127 24.53 1.34 -0.36
N ILE A 128 23.46 0.59 -0.66
CA ILE A 128 22.88 0.45 -2.00
C ILE A 128 21.51 1.13 -2.11
N ALA A 129 21.13 1.91 -1.11
CA ALA A 129 19.89 2.66 -1.09
C ALA A 129 19.79 3.61 -2.31
N PRO A 130 18.60 4.00 -2.75
CA PRO A 130 18.41 4.94 -3.87
C PRO A 130 19.20 6.22 -3.72
N LYS A 131 19.30 6.79 -2.52
CA LYS A 131 20.11 7.99 -2.22
C LYS A 131 21.60 7.80 -2.54
N ASP A 132 22.13 6.60 -2.23
CA ASP A 132 23.55 6.30 -2.41
C ASP A 132 23.86 5.96 -3.87
N LEU A 133 22.99 5.18 -4.51
CA LEU A 133 23.15 4.74 -5.90
C LEU A 133 22.96 5.88 -6.92
N PHE A 134 21.94 6.73 -6.70
CA PHE A 134 21.63 7.84 -7.61
C PHE A 134 22.24 9.17 -7.19
N HIS A 135 23.02 9.20 -6.09
CA HIS A 135 23.61 10.40 -5.50
C HIS A 135 22.58 11.52 -5.24
N ILE A 136 21.40 11.13 -4.77
CA ILE A 136 20.30 12.05 -4.53
C ILE A 136 20.51 12.72 -3.17
N ASN A 137 20.79 14.02 -3.17
CA ASN A 137 20.92 14.84 -1.97
C ASN A 137 19.54 15.27 -1.41
N SER A 138 18.58 14.37 -1.35
CA SER A 138 17.28 14.62 -0.77
C SER A 138 17.23 14.11 0.67
N LYS A 139 16.59 14.89 1.56
CA LYS A 139 16.27 14.47 2.93
C LYS A 139 14.92 13.73 3.01
N ALA A 140 14.30 13.46 1.87
CA ALA A 140 13.01 12.79 1.81
C ALA A 140 13.16 11.32 2.21
N ASP A 141 12.23 10.83 3.01
CA ASP A 141 12.26 9.47 3.58
C ASP A 141 12.22 8.39 2.48
N TRP A 142 11.55 8.65 1.35
CA TRP A 142 11.40 7.70 0.25
C TRP A 142 12.73 7.26 -0.41
N CYS A 143 13.79 8.03 -0.29
CA CYS A 143 15.11 7.65 -0.83
C CYS A 143 16.01 6.96 0.19
N ALA A 144 15.56 6.77 1.43
CA ALA A 144 16.35 6.19 2.51
C ALA A 144 16.66 4.71 2.28
N ASP A 145 15.72 3.97 1.69
CA ASP A 145 15.87 2.56 1.34
C ASP A 145 15.01 2.19 0.12
N TRP A 146 15.22 0.98 -0.42
CA TRP A 146 14.47 0.49 -1.58
C TRP A 146 13.03 0.14 -1.26
N LEU A 147 12.70 -0.19 -0.02
CA LEU A 147 11.33 -0.47 0.39
C LEU A 147 10.49 0.80 0.33
N ASP A 148 10.96 1.88 0.98
CA ASP A 148 10.28 3.18 0.99
C ASP A 148 10.19 3.79 -0.42
N PHE A 149 11.22 3.57 -1.27
CA PHE A 149 11.18 3.99 -2.68
C PHE A 149 10.10 3.27 -3.48
N MET A 150 9.98 1.94 -3.34
CA MET A 150 8.95 1.16 -4.04
C MET A 150 7.55 1.48 -3.51
N ASP A 151 7.42 1.71 -2.21
CA ASP A 151 6.18 2.13 -1.56
C ASP A 151 5.72 3.49 -2.10
N MET A 152 6.60 4.47 -2.10
CA MET A 152 6.30 5.78 -2.68
C MET A 152 5.92 5.72 -4.15
N LEU A 153 6.57 4.88 -4.95
CA LEU A 153 6.24 4.72 -6.36
C LEU A 153 4.88 4.05 -6.56
N SER A 154 4.57 3.00 -5.78
CA SER A 154 3.34 2.22 -5.92
C SER A 154 2.15 2.90 -5.24
N GLU A 155 2.24 3.19 -3.95
CA GLU A 155 1.15 3.77 -3.16
C GLU A 155 1.08 5.30 -3.30
N GLY A 156 2.23 5.97 -3.35
CA GLY A 156 2.27 7.42 -3.47
C GLY A 156 1.88 7.93 -4.84
N ILE A 157 2.30 7.29 -5.92
CA ILE A 157 2.11 7.81 -7.28
C ILE A 157 1.19 6.92 -8.11
N ALA A 158 1.49 5.62 -8.26
CA ALA A 158 0.77 4.76 -9.20
C ALA A 158 -0.68 4.53 -8.79
N MET A 159 -0.96 4.35 -7.51
CA MET A 159 -2.32 4.11 -7.01
C MET A 159 -3.24 5.34 -7.17
N PRO A 160 -2.89 6.57 -6.75
CA PRO A 160 -3.71 7.75 -7.00
C PRO A 160 -3.87 8.07 -8.49
N LEU A 161 -2.83 7.85 -9.29
CA LEU A 161 -2.89 8.01 -10.75
C LEU A 161 -3.87 7.00 -11.37
N GLY A 162 -3.80 5.74 -10.98
CA GLY A 162 -4.72 4.71 -11.43
C GLY A 162 -6.17 5.02 -11.06
N ALA A 163 -6.42 5.44 -9.82
CA ALA A 163 -7.74 5.85 -9.36
C ALA A 163 -8.28 7.08 -10.11
N LEU A 164 -7.42 8.05 -10.41
CA LEU A 164 -7.76 9.23 -11.23
C LEU A 164 -8.17 8.81 -12.64
N LEU A 165 -7.35 8.01 -13.31
CA LEU A 165 -7.63 7.55 -14.68
C LEU A 165 -8.90 6.70 -14.73
N MET A 166 -9.10 5.80 -13.75
CA MET A 166 -10.31 5.00 -13.64
C MET A 166 -11.56 5.87 -13.46
N SER A 167 -11.51 6.87 -12.58
CA SER A 167 -12.65 7.77 -12.36
C SER A 167 -12.97 8.62 -13.60
N ILE A 168 -11.95 9.05 -14.36
CA ILE A 168 -12.13 9.74 -15.64
C ILE A 168 -12.79 8.79 -16.64
N MET A 169 -12.28 7.58 -16.82
CA MET A 169 -12.82 6.61 -17.76
C MET A 169 -14.30 6.31 -17.46
N VAL A 170 -14.63 6.02 -16.21
CA VAL A 170 -16.01 5.71 -15.79
C VAL A 170 -16.92 6.95 -15.88
N GLY A 171 -16.41 8.12 -15.51
CA GLY A 171 -17.19 9.37 -15.47
C GLY A 171 -17.52 9.95 -16.84
N TRP A 172 -16.60 9.83 -17.80
CA TRP A 172 -16.76 10.49 -19.12
C TRP A 172 -16.86 9.53 -20.29
N GLU A 173 -16.10 8.43 -20.31
CA GLU A 173 -16.06 7.50 -21.44
C GLU A 173 -17.17 6.46 -21.37
N ILE A 174 -17.25 5.67 -20.28
CA ILE A 174 -18.25 4.62 -20.10
C ILE A 174 -19.64 5.23 -19.82
N LYS A 175 -19.69 6.40 -19.21
CA LYS A 175 -20.85 7.13 -18.66
C LYS A 175 -21.51 6.40 -17.49
N PRO A 176 -21.72 7.08 -16.35
CA PRO A 176 -22.28 6.47 -15.13
C PRO A 176 -23.65 5.79 -15.31
N LYS A 177 -24.43 6.25 -16.29
CA LYS A 177 -25.75 5.67 -16.60
C LYS A 177 -25.72 4.21 -17.01
N SER A 178 -24.64 3.74 -17.63
CA SER A 178 -24.49 2.32 -18.02
C SER A 178 -24.31 1.39 -16.83
N LEU A 179 -23.89 1.93 -15.68
CA LEU A 179 -23.65 1.18 -14.45
C LEU A 179 -24.86 1.23 -13.47
N TYR A 180 -25.91 2.00 -13.79
CA TYR A 180 -27.08 2.10 -12.91
C TYR A 180 -27.78 0.76 -12.72
N GLY A 181 -27.82 -0.10 -13.74
CA GLY A 181 -28.42 -1.44 -13.63
C GLY A 181 -27.71 -2.30 -12.58
N GLU A 182 -26.39 -2.20 -12.46
CA GLU A 182 -25.63 -2.90 -11.42
C GLU A 182 -25.86 -2.31 -10.02
N ILE A 183 -25.97 -1.00 -9.92
CA ILE A 183 -26.29 -0.30 -8.66
C ILE A 183 -27.68 -0.68 -8.17
N ASP A 184 -28.65 -0.71 -9.05
CA ASP A 184 -30.06 -1.01 -8.73
C ASP A 184 -30.24 -2.48 -8.35
N SER A 185 -29.40 -3.39 -8.84
CA SER A 185 -29.44 -4.80 -8.46
C SER A 185 -29.07 -5.02 -6.99
N GLY A 186 -28.26 -4.15 -6.41
CA GLY A 186 -27.81 -4.22 -5.02
C GLY A 186 -28.53 -3.30 -4.04
N TYR A 187 -29.21 -2.26 -4.54
CA TYR A 187 -29.83 -1.23 -3.71
C TYR A 187 -30.99 -0.52 -4.39
N ASN A 188 -32.19 -0.56 -3.77
CA ASN A 188 -33.40 0.05 -4.28
C ASN A 188 -33.56 1.55 -3.97
N GLY A 189 -32.49 2.30 -3.86
CA GLY A 189 -32.49 3.72 -3.49
C GLY A 189 -32.15 4.65 -4.65
N HIS A 190 -32.61 5.90 -4.59
CA HIS A 190 -32.38 6.94 -5.60
C HIS A 190 -31.00 7.62 -5.39
N ILE A 191 -29.91 6.86 -5.52
CA ILE A 191 -28.54 7.37 -5.31
C ILE A 191 -27.81 7.71 -6.62
N HIS A 192 -28.45 7.57 -7.78
CA HIS A 192 -27.83 7.78 -9.09
C HIS A 192 -27.21 9.17 -9.26
N GLY A 193 -27.89 10.21 -8.77
CA GLY A 193 -27.36 11.58 -8.83
C GLY A 193 -26.10 11.76 -7.98
N TYR A 194 -26.12 11.24 -6.77
CA TYR A 194 -24.96 11.26 -5.86
C TYR A 194 -23.78 10.47 -6.42
N TYR A 195 -24.03 9.26 -6.89
CA TYR A 195 -23.03 8.42 -7.53
C TYR A 195 -22.37 9.11 -8.73
N THR A 196 -23.21 9.68 -9.62
CA THR A 196 -22.72 10.41 -10.80
C THR A 196 -21.87 11.62 -10.42
N PHE A 197 -22.31 12.39 -9.43
CA PHE A 197 -21.55 13.54 -8.94
C PHE A 197 -20.20 13.11 -8.35
N CYS A 198 -20.21 12.08 -7.51
CA CYS A 198 -18.98 11.57 -6.89
C CYS A 198 -17.99 11.08 -7.93
N ILE A 199 -18.38 10.21 -8.85
CA ILE A 199 -17.47 9.63 -9.85
C ILE A 199 -16.96 10.67 -10.85
N LYS A 200 -17.84 11.60 -11.26
CA LYS A 200 -17.54 12.54 -12.34
C LYS A 200 -16.73 13.75 -11.86
N TYR A 201 -16.95 14.20 -10.64
CA TYR A 201 -16.36 15.44 -10.15
C TYR A 201 -15.57 15.25 -8.86
N LEU A 202 -16.16 14.65 -7.83
CA LEU A 202 -15.54 14.56 -6.51
C LEU A 202 -14.29 13.69 -6.52
N CYS A 203 -14.38 12.47 -7.03
CA CYS A 203 -13.27 11.53 -7.07
C CYS A 203 -12.08 12.04 -7.91
N PRO A 204 -12.26 12.52 -9.16
CA PRO A 204 -11.13 13.05 -9.94
C PRO A 204 -10.44 14.23 -9.28
N VAL A 205 -11.20 15.15 -8.69
CA VAL A 205 -10.63 16.34 -8.02
C VAL A 205 -9.80 15.93 -6.80
N ILE A 206 -10.35 15.06 -5.94
CA ILE A 206 -9.65 14.57 -4.75
C ILE A 206 -8.39 13.79 -5.14
N MET A 207 -8.50 12.86 -6.10
CA MET A 207 -7.36 12.04 -6.54
C MET A 207 -6.28 12.89 -7.21
N PHE A 208 -6.66 13.90 -7.98
CA PHE A 208 -5.71 14.84 -8.57
C PHE A 208 -4.98 15.65 -7.49
N PHE A 209 -5.69 16.09 -6.45
CA PHE A 209 -5.08 16.83 -5.36
C PHE A 209 -4.11 15.95 -4.54
N ILE A 210 -4.50 14.70 -4.24
CA ILE A 210 -3.63 13.74 -3.58
C ILE A 210 -2.37 13.50 -4.42
N LEU A 211 -2.52 13.30 -5.73
CA LEU A 211 -1.39 13.10 -6.64
C LEU A 211 -0.44 14.31 -6.64
N LEU A 212 -0.97 15.54 -6.64
CA LEU A 212 -0.15 16.75 -6.56
C LEU A 212 0.65 16.83 -5.26
N VAL A 213 0.04 16.50 -4.13
CA VAL A 213 0.72 16.45 -2.83
C VAL A 213 1.84 15.42 -2.87
N GLN A 214 1.58 14.22 -3.37
CA GLN A 214 2.59 13.16 -3.46
C GLN A 214 3.74 13.51 -4.40
N ILE A 215 3.45 14.11 -5.54
CA ILE A 215 4.49 14.61 -6.47
C ILE A 215 5.32 15.70 -5.80
N SER A 216 4.67 16.62 -5.06
CA SER A 216 5.40 17.65 -4.31
C SER A 216 6.36 17.06 -3.28
N THR A 217 5.92 16.01 -2.58
CA THR A 217 6.75 15.28 -1.61
C THR A 217 7.90 14.54 -2.31
N PHE A 218 7.63 13.89 -3.45
CA PHE A 218 8.64 13.19 -4.23
C PHE A 218 9.77 14.10 -4.72
N PHE A 219 9.41 15.26 -5.25
CA PHE A 219 10.40 16.23 -5.74
C PHE A 219 10.94 17.17 -4.64
N GLY A 220 10.46 17.05 -3.40
CA GLY A 220 10.87 17.94 -2.29
C GLY A 220 10.51 19.41 -2.51
N LEU A 221 9.40 19.68 -3.24
CA LEU A 221 9.02 21.04 -3.63
C LEU A 221 8.44 21.86 -2.47
N GLY A 222 8.03 21.20 -1.37
CA GLY A 222 7.54 21.88 -0.16
C GLY A 222 6.27 22.73 -0.35
N TRP A 223 5.46 22.45 -1.39
CA TRP A 223 4.27 23.25 -1.70
C TRP A 223 3.17 23.19 -0.63
N PHE A 224 3.19 22.13 0.20
CA PHE A 224 2.15 21.84 1.19
C PHE A 224 2.72 21.59 2.60
N ASN A 225 3.95 22.03 2.87
CA ASN A 225 4.56 22.01 4.20
C ASN A 225 4.30 23.33 4.94
#